data_71314e679818ca3b0f8cbc4889f3711b
#
_entry.id   71314e679818ca3b0f8cbc4889f3711b
#
_cell.length_a   1.000
_cell.length_b   1.000
_cell.length_c   1.000
_cell.angle_alpha   90.00
_cell.angle_beta   90.00
_cell.angle_gamma   90.00
#
_symmetry.space_group_name_H-M   'P 1'
#
loop_
_entity.id
_entity.type
_entity.pdbx_description
1 polymer ?
#
loop_
_entity_poly.entity_id
_entity_poly.type
_entity_poly.pdbx_seq_one_letter_code
_entity_poly.pdbx_strand_id
1 'polypeptide(L)'
;MVALPVNPPSAQRLRAVDEFLAEAWADQVRHDSRLRGLAVGVEFDRGVAHLTGEVDEPDDLRLVRDQVGRLAGVLAVWARVRVGARDPVVVDLGCGGTKQWPDNLGLDIFPAVGVDAVADLSRTLPLADNSVDVFFAVHILEHLIDFLPLVDEAHRVLRPGGVLHVMSPWWGHVNAVADPTHVRLLDIQTIKGICLQRPPDAPRWYPLHAGCDGASVFADLTLLPPGAPAPTQAHLARFFA
;
A
#
# COMPACT_ATOMS: atom_id res chain seq x y z
N MET A 1 -8.23 -14.41 -22.69
CA MET A 1 -8.28 -15.43 -21.60
C MET A 1 -6.90 -15.43 -20.97
N VAL A 2 -6.73 -14.71 -19.85
CA VAL A 2 -5.47 -14.68 -19.10
C VAL A 2 -5.31 -16.04 -18.42
N ALA A 3 -4.23 -16.75 -18.71
CA ALA A 3 -3.94 -18.01 -18.03
C ALA A 3 -3.73 -17.69 -16.54
N LEU A 4 -4.56 -18.26 -15.69
CA LEU A 4 -4.40 -18.16 -14.24
C LEU A 4 -3.05 -18.77 -13.85
N PRO A 5 -2.22 -18.11 -13.04
CA PRO A 5 -1.02 -18.74 -12.52
C PRO A 5 -1.43 -19.95 -11.67
N VAL A 6 -0.98 -21.13 -12.06
CA VAL A 6 -1.42 -22.42 -11.48
C VAL A 6 -0.84 -22.64 -10.09
N ASN A 7 0.24 -21.94 -9.72
CA ASN A 7 0.86 -22.02 -8.39
C ASN A 7 1.52 -20.69 -7.99
N PRO A 8 1.46 -20.30 -6.71
CA PRO A 8 2.25 -19.17 -6.21
C PRO A 8 3.75 -19.45 -6.43
N PRO A 9 4.57 -18.40 -6.60
CA PRO A 9 6.00 -18.57 -6.78
C PRO A 9 6.63 -19.26 -5.56
N SER A 10 7.60 -20.15 -5.80
CA SER A 10 8.33 -20.80 -4.72
C SER A 10 9.13 -19.78 -3.90
N ALA A 11 9.41 -20.08 -2.63
CA ALA A 11 10.24 -19.23 -1.77
C ALA A 11 11.63 -18.94 -2.37
N GLN A 12 12.19 -19.90 -3.14
CA GLN A 12 13.45 -19.71 -3.86
C GLN A 12 13.30 -18.68 -4.98
N ARG A 13 12.21 -18.74 -5.74
CA ARG A 13 11.94 -17.76 -6.81
C ARG A 13 11.73 -16.36 -6.26
N LEU A 14 10.99 -16.24 -5.14
CA LEU A 14 10.78 -14.96 -4.48
C LEU A 14 12.12 -14.34 -4.04
N ARG A 15 12.98 -15.11 -3.37
CA ARG A 15 14.33 -14.63 -2.98
C ARG A 15 15.16 -14.20 -4.18
N ALA A 16 15.15 -14.95 -5.28
CA ALA A 16 15.89 -14.57 -6.48
C ALA A 16 15.36 -13.26 -7.11
N VAL A 17 14.06 -12.99 -7.00
CA VAL A 17 13.47 -11.69 -7.42
C VAL A 17 13.96 -10.58 -6.51
N ASP A 18 13.94 -10.77 -5.19
CA ASP A 18 14.39 -9.76 -4.23
C ASP A 18 15.88 -9.44 -4.40
N GLU A 19 16.73 -10.44 -4.61
CA GLU A 19 18.15 -10.25 -4.92
C GLU A 19 18.35 -9.44 -6.22
N PHE A 20 17.61 -9.78 -7.28
CA PHE A 20 17.65 -9.02 -8.53
C PHE A 20 17.19 -7.56 -8.34
N LEU A 21 16.13 -7.34 -7.57
CA LEU A 21 15.64 -5.99 -7.28
C LEU A 21 16.66 -5.17 -6.48
N ALA A 22 17.33 -5.80 -5.51
CA ALA A 22 18.37 -5.15 -4.73
C ALA A 22 19.57 -4.73 -5.59
N GLU A 23 20.01 -5.60 -6.51
CA GLU A 23 21.08 -5.29 -7.47
C GLU A 23 20.67 -4.17 -8.43
N ALA A 24 19.45 -4.25 -9.00
CA ALA A 24 18.92 -3.23 -9.91
C ALA A 24 18.80 -1.86 -9.23
N TRP A 25 18.33 -1.83 -7.98
CA TRP A 25 18.28 -0.61 -7.19
C TRP A 25 19.68 -0.03 -6.91
N ALA A 26 20.62 -0.86 -6.47
CA ALA A 26 21.98 -0.43 -6.22
C ALA A 26 22.65 0.14 -7.49
N ASP A 27 22.36 -0.45 -8.66
CA ASP A 27 22.83 0.06 -9.96
C ASP A 27 22.21 1.41 -10.29
N GLN A 28 20.91 1.58 -10.07
CA GLN A 28 20.21 2.84 -10.30
C GLN A 28 20.75 3.95 -9.42
N VAL A 29 21.00 3.71 -8.13
CA VAL A 29 21.59 4.69 -7.20
C VAL A 29 23.01 5.10 -7.66
N ARG A 30 23.80 4.18 -8.20
CA ARG A 30 25.13 4.50 -8.75
C ARG A 30 25.07 5.46 -9.93
N HIS A 31 24.05 5.36 -10.77
CA HIS A 31 23.96 6.11 -12.02
C HIS A 31 23.06 7.34 -11.96
N ASP A 32 22.15 7.46 -10.98
CA ASP A 32 21.32 8.66 -10.80
C ASP A 32 21.87 9.56 -9.68
N SER A 33 22.38 10.72 -10.07
CA SER A 33 22.96 11.69 -9.11
C SER A 33 21.95 12.24 -8.12
N ARG A 34 20.65 12.20 -8.43
CA ARG A 34 19.57 12.67 -7.54
C ARG A 34 19.34 11.73 -6.37
N LEU A 35 19.65 10.44 -6.54
CA LEU A 35 19.50 9.41 -5.52
C LEU A 35 20.74 9.30 -4.63
N ARG A 36 21.91 9.68 -5.18
CA ARG A 36 23.17 9.63 -4.43
C ARG A 36 23.15 10.64 -3.27
N GLY A 37 23.39 10.12 -2.08
CA GLY A 37 23.45 10.95 -0.85
C GLY A 37 22.13 11.03 -0.09
N LEU A 38 21.03 10.51 -0.63
CA LEU A 38 19.81 10.35 0.15
C LEU A 38 20.00 9.23 1.19
N ALA A 39 19.68 9.53 2.44
CA ALA A 39 19.81 8.59 3.56
C ALA A 39 18.58 7.66 3.65
N VAL A 40 18.24 7.02 2.53
CA VAL A 40 17.12 6.07 2.43
C VAL A 40 17.65 4.68 2.11
N GLY A 41 17.43 3.75 3.05
CA GLY A 41 17.63 2.31 2.82
C GLY A 41 16.43 1.72 2.10
N VAL A 42 16.69 0.79 1.17
CA VAL A 42 15.65 0.05 0.45
C VAL A 42 15.97 -1.43 0.56
N GLU A 43 15.06 -2.18 1.16
CA GLU A 43 15.13 -3.65 1.27
C GLU A 43 13.93 -4.25 0.54
N PHE A 44 14.10 -5.46 0.00
CA PHE A 44 13.02 -6.15 -0.73
C PHE A 44 12.66 -7.45 -0.01
N ASP A 45 11.36 -7.65 0.21
CA ASP A 45 10.80 -8.91 0.69
C ASP A 45 9.61 -9.29 -0.19
N ARG A 46 9.73 -10.38 -0.90
CA ARG A 46 8.70 -10.92 -1.81
C ARG A 46 8.14 -9.88 -2.79
N GLY A 47 9.03 -9.06 -3.34
CA GLY A 47 8.68 -8.01 -4.29
C GLY A 47 8.14 -6.72 -3.64
N VAL A 48 7.97 -6.67 -2.34
CA VAL A 48 7.63 -5.43 -1.62
C VAL A 48 8.92 -4.70 -1.27
N ALA A 49 9.03 -3.44 -1.66
CA ALA A 49 10.14 -2.58 -1.30
C ALA A 49 9.85 -1.87 0.03
N HIS A 50 10.68 -2.08 1.02
CA HIS A 50 10.63 -1.44 2.34
C HIS A 50 11.63 -0.29 2.39
N LEU A 51 11.13 0.94 2.47
CA LEU A 51 11.93 2.15 2.56
C LEU A 51 12.06 2.60 4.01
N THR A 52 13.28 2.81 4.46
CA THR A 52 13.60 3.32 5.82
C THR A 52 14.65 4.41 5.75
N GLY A 53 14.83 5.16 6.82
CA GLY A 53 15.82 6.23 6.89
C GLY A 53 15.21 7.62 6.98
N GLU A 54 15.87 8.61 6.41
CA GLU A 54 15.43 10.01 6.49
C GLU A 54 15.75 10.81 5.23
N VAL A 55 14.92 11.80 4.95
CA VAL A 55 15.11 12.81 3.93
C VAL A 55 14.76 14.19 4.48
N ASP A 56 15.36 15.23 3.94
CA ASP A 56 15.04 16.60 4.35
C ASP A 56 13.70 17.07 3.76
N GLU A 57 13.43 16.74 2.50
CA GLU A 57 12.28 17.24 1.76
C GLU A 57 11.33 16.11 1.32
N PRO A 58 10.00 16.36 1.30
CA PRO A 58 9.03 15.38 0.82
C PRO A 58 9.25 14.94 -0.64
N ASP A 59 9.83 15.79 -1.46
CA ASP A 59 10.10 15.50 -2.86
C ASP A 59 11.19 14.45 -3.04
N ASP A 60 12.15 14.37 -2.12
CA ASP A 60 13.17 13.33 -2.12
C ASP A 60 12.55 11.95 -1.85
N LEU A 61 11.64 11.85 -0.87
CA LEU A 61 10.90 10.61 -0.63
C LEU A 61 10.05 10.22 -1.83
N ARG A 62 9.38 11.21 -2.47
CA ARG A 62 8.61 10.97 -3.69
C ARG A 62 9.49 10.43 -4.81
N LEU A 63 10.67 11.03 -5.01
CA LEU A 63 11.66 10.58 -5.99
C LEU A 63 12.05 9.13 -5.75
N VAL A 64 12.43 8.76 -4.51
CA VAL A 64 12.83 7.38 -4.19
C VAL A 64 11.67 6.41 -4.45
N ARG A 65 10.46 6.71 -3.97
CA ARG A 65 9.27 5.88 -4.23
C ARG A 65 9.02 5.66 -5.71
N ASP A 66 9.06 6.74 -6.50
CA ASP A 66 8.82 6.67 -7.95
C ASP A 66 9.88 5.84 -8.68
N GLN A 67 11.12 5.95 -8.27
CA GLN A 67 12.22 5.21 -8.90
C GLN A 67 12.18 3.72 -8.51
N VAL A 68 11.97 3.40 -7.25
CA VAL A 68 11.82 2.01 -6.77
C VAL A 68 10.60 1.35 -7.41
N GLY A 69 9.45 2.04 -7.42
CA GLY A 69 8.21 1.52 -7.99
C GLY A 69 8.26 1.22 -9.50
N ARG A 70 9.26 1.75 -10.22
CA ARG A 70 9.49 1.46 -11.64
C ARG A 70 10.33 0.22 -11.90
N LEU A 71 10.95 -0.34 -10.88
CA LEU A 71 11.70 -1.57 -11.05
C LEU A 71 10.74 -2.71 -11.38
N ALA A 72 11.04 -3.45 -12.45
CA ALA A 72 10.21 -4.57 -12.88
C ALA A 72 10.24 -5.69 -11.83
N GLY A 73 9.09 -6.03 -11.29
CA GLY A 73 8.94 -7.04 -10.24
C GLY A 73 8.60 -6.46 -8.86
N VAL A 74 8.65 -5.13 -8.67
CA VAL A 74 8.14 -4.48 -7.47
C VAL A 74 6.60 -4.56 -7.45
N LEU A 75 6.05 -5.02 -6.34
CA LEU A 75 4.60 -5.18 -6.11
C LEU A 75 4.00 -4.05 -5.30
N ALA A 76 4.77 -3.48 -4.38
CA ALA A 76 4.39 -2.34 -3.53
C ALA A 76 5.63 -1.61 -3.03
N VAL A 77 5.47 -0.34 -2.61
CA VAL A 77 6.55 0.47 -2.03
C VAL A 77 6.09 1.00 -0.68
N TRP A 78 6.47 0.32 0.39
CA TRP A 78 6.10 0.62 1.76
C TRP A 78 7.18 1.46 2.42
N ALA A 79 6.85 2.71 2.74
CA ALA A 79 7.82 3.65 3.24
C ALA A 79 7.56 4.04 4.69
N ARG A 80 8.60 3.92 5.51
CA ARG A 80 8.70 4.44 6.86
C ARG A 80 9.95 5.32 6.96
N VAL A 81 9.90 6.44 6.27
CA VAL A 81 11.00 7.40 6.13
C VAL A 81 10.64 8.67 6.88
N ARG A 82 11.56 9.18 7.69
CA ARG A 82 11.44 10.50 8.32
C ARG A 82 11.55 11.57 7.26
N VAL A 83 10.71 12.59 7.37
CA VAL A 83 10.80 13.77 6.48
C VAL A 83 11.08 15.00 7.35
N GLY A 84 12.23 15.60 7.15
CA GLY A 84 12.74 16.62 8.05
C GLY A 84 12.97 16.04 9.46
N ALA A 85 12.54 16.74 10.49
CA ALA A 85 12.68 16.29 11.87
C ALA A 85 11.50 15.46 12.40
N ARG A 86 10.57 15.04 11.54
CA ARG A 86 9.29 14.40 11.94
C ARG A 86 9.25 12.93 11.54
N ASP A 87 9.00 12.08 12.54
CA ASP A 87 8.69 10.68 12.29
C ASP A 87 7.29 10.54 11.65
N PRO A 88 7.11 9.62 10.69
CA PRO A 88 5.79 9.36 10.11
C PRO A 88 4.84 8.76 11.14
N VAL A 89 3.59 9.21 11.17
CA VAL A 89 2.51 8.55 11.88
C VAL A 89 1.98 7.42 11.01
N VAL A 90 2.18 6.19 11.45
CA VAL A 90 1.81 4.98 10.70
C VAL A 90 0.75 4.20 11.48
N VAL A 91 -0.31 3.79 10.81
CA VAL A 91 -1.43 3.08 11.41
C VAL A 91 -1.71 1.78 10.66
N ASP A 92 -1.80 0.68 11.40
CA ASP A 92 -2.26 -0.62 10.90
C ASP A 92 -3.75 -0.77 11.17
N LEU A 93 -4.54 -0.90 10.13
CA LEU A 93 -5.99 -1.13 10.17
C LEU A 93 -6.26 -2.64 10.21
N GLY A 94 -7.02 -3.09 11.22
CA GLY A 94 -7.29 -4.52 11.41
C GLY A 94 -6.02 -5.30 11.74
N CYS A 95 -5.19 -4.76 12.64
CA CYS A 95 -3.86 -5.31 12.92
C CYS A 95 -3.87 -6.68 13.60
N GLY A 96 -5.00 -7.10 14.19
CA GLY A 96 -5.06 -8.31 14.98
C GLY A 96 -4.00 -8.30 16.09
N GLY A 97 -3.21 -9.38 16.15
CA GLY A 97 -2.06 -9.47 17.06
C GLY A 97 -0.71 -9.11 16.43
N THR A 98 -0.68 -8.69 15.15
CA THR A 98 0.58 -8.50 14.40
C THR A 98 0.51 -7.23 13.57
N LYS A 99 1.36 -6.25 13.89
CA LYS A 99 1.51 -5.00 13.12
C LYS A 99 2.59 -5.14 12.04
N GLN A 100 2.49 -4.36 10.97
CA GLN A 100 3.52 -4.37 9.91
C GLN A 100 4.88 -3.93 10.46
N TRP A 101 4.89 -2.97 11.39
CA TRP A 101 6.02 -2.66 12.24
C TRP A 101 5.56 -2.55 13.70
N PRO A 102 6.36 -3.02 14.67
CA PRO A 102 5.94 -3.12 16.09
C PRO A 102 5.48 -1.81 16.72
N ASP A 103 6.02 -0.70 16.28
CA ASP A 103 5.76 0.65 16.80
C ASP A 103 4.69 1.44 15.99
N ASN A 104 4.06 0.83 14.97
CA ASN A 104 2.86 1.40 14.36
C ASN A 104 1.71 1.47 15.36
N LEU A 105 0.79 2.41 15.15
CA LEU A 105 -0.46 2.45 15.88
C LEU A 105 -1.43 1.39 15.31
N GLY A 106 -1.79 0.40 16.12
CA GLY A 106 -2.69 -0.70 15.71
C GLY A 106 -4.15 -0.43 16.06
N LEU A 107 -5.04 -0.48 15.08
CA LEU A 107 -6.49 -0.47 15.27
C LEU A 107 -7.08 -1.83 14.92
N ASP A 108 -7.97 -2.34 15.78
CA ASP A 108 -8.72 -3.57 15.53
C ASP A 108 -10.08 -3.54 16.24
N ILE A 109 -11.02 -4.35 15.79
CA ILE A 109 -12.33 -4.49 16.43
C ILE A 109 -12.26 -5.28 17.74
N PHE A 110 -11.25 -6.16 17.87
CA PHE A 110 -11.04 -6.98 19.06
C PHE A 110 -9.80 -6.53 19.83
N PRO A 111 -9.86 -6.45 21.17
CA PRO A 111 -8.67 -6.19 21.96
C PRO A 111 -7.71 -7.37 21.88
N ALA A 112 -6.45 -7.10 21.54
CA ALA A 112 -5.36 -8.07 21.49
C ALA A 112 -4.03 -7.41 21.84
N VAL A 113 -3.01 -8.22 22.10
CA VAL A 113 -1.64 -7.71 22.24
C VAL A 113 -1.23 -7.06 20.91
N GLY A 114 -0.81 -5.80 20.95
CA GLY A 114 -0.47 -5.03 19.75
C GLY A 114 -1.59 -4.11 19.24
N VAL A 115 -2.84 -4.25 19.73
CA VAL A 115 -3.92 -3.31 19.44
C VAL A 115 -3.81 -2.13 20.41
N ASP A 116 -3.59 -0.93 19.87
CA ASP A 116 -3.47 0.30 20.65
C ASP A 116 -4.83 0.96 20.90
N ALA A 117 -5.77 0.79 19.96
CA ALA A 117 -7.15 1.25 20.11
C ALA A 117 -8.16 0.28 19.49
N VAL A 118 -9.24 0.01 20.22
CA VAL A 118 -10.34 -0.80 19.70
C VAL A 118 -11.25 0.07 18.85
N ALA A 119 -11.45 -0.28 17.58
CA ALA A 119 -12.25 0.47 16.64
C ALA A 119 -12.96 -0.45 15.64
N ASP A 120 -14.22 -0.13 15.37
CA ASP A 120 -14.99 -0.73 14.28
C ASP A 120 -14.67 -0.01 12.98
N LEU A 121 -13.91 -0.67 12.09
CA LEU A 121 -13.44 -0.11 10.83
C LEU A 121 -14.56 0.13 9.80
N SER A 122 -15.77 -0.36 10.06
CA SER A 122 -16.95 -0.03 9.25
C SER A 122 -17.56 1.34 9.62
N ARG A 123 -16.99 2.02 10.61
CA ARG A 123 -17.45 3.31 11.16
C ARG A 123 -16.36 4.38 11.05
N THR A 124 -16.69 5.58 11.49
CA THR A 124 -15.73 6.69 11.61
C THR A 124 -14.55 6.28 12.49
N LEU A 125 -13.34 6.45 11.98
CA LEU A 125 -12.11 6.15 12.70
C LEU A 125 -11.89 7.14 13.85
N PRO A 126 -11.41 6.70 15.02
CA PRO A 126 -11.12 7.56 16.17
C PRO A 126 -9.82 8.38 15.98
N LEU A 127 -9.63 8.90 14.79
CA LEU A 127 -8.44 9.65 14.37
C LEU A 127 -8.86 11.01 13.80
N ALA A 128 -8.07 12.04 14.07
CA ALA A 128 -8.32 13.39 13.56
C ALA A 128 -8.05 13.50 12.06
N ASP A 129 -8.67 14.46 11.40
CA ASP A 129 -8.41 14.78 10.00
C ASP A 129 -6.93 15.12 9.80
N ASN A 130 -6.36 14.69 8.69
CA ASN A 130 -4.97 14.97 8.30
C ASN A 130 -3.94 14.67 9.41
N SER A 131 -4.10 13.56 10.13
CA SER A 131 -3.26 13.19 11.27
C SER A 131 -2.29 12.05 11.00
N VAL A 132 -2.51 11.26 9.95
CA VAL A 132 -1.76 10.05 9.62
C VAL A 132 -0.99 10.23 8.31
N ASP A 133 0.20 9.68 8.23
CA ASP A 133 1.02 9.70 7.02
C ASP A 133 0.86 8.42 6.19
N VAL A 134 0.69 7.29 6.88
CA VAL A 134 0.62 5.98 6.23
C VAL A 134 -0.43 5.11 6.92
N PHE A 135 -1.32 4.55 6.14
CA PHE A 135 -2.19 3.45 6.54
C PHE A 135 -1.74 2.13 5.90
N PHE A 136 -1.78 1.07 6.69
CA PHE A 136 -1.75 -0.31 6.20
C PHE A 136 -3.14 -0.95 6.35
N ALA A 137 -3.71 -1.38 5.24
CA ALA A 137 -4.90 -2.21 5.16
C ALA A 137 -4.48 -3.59 4.62
N VAL A 138 -3.83 -4.38 5.47
CA VAL A 138 -3.28 -5.69 5.12
C VAL A 138 -4.21 -6.77 5.65
N HIS A 139 -4.82 -7.53 4.75
CA HIS A 139 -5.79 -8.57 5.07
C HIS A 139 -6.96 -8.07 5.92
N ILE A 140 -7.58 -6.96 5.48
CA ILE A 140 -8.75 -6.40 6.17
C ILE A 140 -9.93 -6.10 5.22
N LEU A 141 -9.68 -5.67 3.99
CA LEU A 141 -10.77 -5.28 3.08
C LEU A 141 -11.67 -6.46 2.70
N GLU A 142 -11.12 -7.66 2.64
CA GLU A 142 -11.86 -8.91 2.38
C GLU A 142 -12.84 -9.29 3.48
N HIS A 143 -12.65 -8.79 4.70
CA HIS A 143 -13.54 -9.03 5.84
C HIS A 143 -14.69 -8.03 5.94
N LEU A 144 -14.68 -6.94 5.18
CA LEU A 144 -15.69 -5.90 5.24
C LEU A 144 -16.75 -6.09 4.15
N ILE A 145 -18.03 -6.18 4.55
CA ILE A 145 -19.16 -6.24 3.61
C ILE A 145 -19.17 -5.01 2.71
N ASP A 146 -18.94 -3.83 3.27
CA ASP A 146 -18.69 -2.58 2.56
C ASP A 146 -17.41 -1.95 3.09
N PHE A 147 -16.37 -1.95 2.29
CA PHE A 147 -15.07 -1.36 2.65
C PHE A 147 -14.93 0.11 2.20
N LEU A 148 -15.86 0.62 1.38
CA LEU A 148 -15.77 1.99 0.85
C LEU A 148 -15.82 3.05 1.95
N PRO A 149 -16.64 2.93 3.03
CA PRO A 149 -16.59 3.85 4.16
C PRO A 149 -15.21 3.91 4.82
N LEU A 150 -14.50 2.77 4.96
CA LEU A 150 -13.14 2.75 5.48
C LEU A 150 -12.16 3.48 4.57
N VAL A 151 -12.29 3.29 3.26
CA VAL A 151 -11.47 3.99 2.25
C VAL A 151 -11.72 5.50 2.31
N ASP A 152 -12.95 5.95 2.52
CA ASP A 152 -13.30 7.36 2.67
C ASP A 152 -12.76 7.96 3.99
N GLU A 153 -12.83 7.20 5.07
CA GLU A 153 -12.26 7.59 6.35
C GLU A 153 -10.71 7.65 6.28
N ALA A 154 -10.08 6.70 5.62
CA ALA A 154 -8.63 6.75 5.39
C ALA A 154 -8.25 8.02 4.63
N HIS A 155 -9.05 8.43 3.62
CA HIS A 155 -8.82 9.68 2.88
C HIS A 155 -8.96 10.92 3.79
N ARG A 156 -9.96 10.96 4.69
CA ARG A 156 -10.15 12.06 5.64
C ARG A 156 -8.97 12.21 6.60
N VAL A 157 -8.47 11.08 7.09
CA VAL A 157 -7.45 11.02 8.13
C VAL A 157 -6.03 11.19 7.60
N LEU A 158 -5.76 10.76 6.37
CA LEU A 158 -4.45 10.93 5.75
C LEU A 158 -4.10 12.39 5.51
N ARG A 159 -2.86 12.75 5.80
CA ARG A 159 -2.27 14.03 5.40
C ARG A 159 -2.13 14.12 3.89
N PRO A 160 -2.10 15.33 3.32
CA PRO A 160 -1.69 15.52 1.93
C PRO A 160 -0.35 14.82 1.65
N GLY A 161 -0.32 13.97 0.60
CA GLY A 161 0.83 13.13 0.27
C GLY A 161 0.94 11.83 1.07
N GLY A 162 0.03 11.60 2.02
CA GLY A 162 -0.08 10.33 2.73
C GLY A 162 -0.48 9.16 1.83
N VAL A 163 -0.25 7.94 2.30
CA VAL A 163 -0.46 6.73 1.50
C VAL A 163 -1.29 5.69 2.25
N LEU A 164 -2.23 5.10 1.55
CA LEU A 164 -2.93 3.88 1.94
C LEU A 164 -2.30 2.70 1.20
N HIS A 165 -1.62 1.82 1.94
CA HIS A 165 -1.16 0.54 1.45
C HIS A 165 -2.26 -0.51 1.61
N VAL A 166 -2.61 -1.16 0.52
CA VAL A 166 -3.59 -2.26 0.48
C VAL A 166 -2.88 -3.54 0.09
N MET A 167 -3.11 -4.60 0.86
CA MET A 167 -2.77 -5.97 0.49
C MET A 167 -3.93 -6.87 0.88
N SER A 168 -4.38 -7.74 -0.02
CA SER A 168 -5.51 -8.63 0.20
C SER A 168 -5.35 -9.90 -0.65
N PRO A 169 -5.91 -11.05 -0.27
CA PRO A 169 -5.86 -12.24 -1.11
C PRO A 169 -6.48 -11.97 -2.48
N TRP A 170 -5.77 -12.38 -3.53
CA TRP A 170 -6.32 -12.33 -4.88
C TRP A 170 -7.46 -13.34 -5.06
N TRP A 171 -8.55 -12.95 -5.69
CA TRP A 171 -9.77 -13.76 -5.83
C TRP A 171 -9.54 -15.16 -6.40
N GLY A 172 -8.53 -15.34 -7.23
CA GLY A 172 -8.19 -16.62 -7.86
C GLY A 172 -7.29 -17.53 -7.00
N HIS A 173 -6.86 -17.06 -5.83
CA HIS A 173 -6.04 -17.85 -4.91
C HIS A 173 -6.87 -18.51 -3.81
N VAL A 174 -6.46 -19.68 -3.37
CA VAL A 174 -7.19 -20.45 -2.33
C VAL A 174 -7.42 -19.66 -1.05
N ASN A 175 -6.50 -18.79 -0.66
CA ASN A 175 -6.62 -17.99 0.56
C ASN A 175 -7.81 -17.00 0.50
N ALA A 176 -8.26 -16.60 -0.69
CA ALA A 176 -9.42 -15.72 -0.82
C ALA A 176 -10.74 -16.39 -0.38
N VAL A 177 -10.81 -17.73 -0.42
CA VAL A 177 -12.03 -18.49 -0.13
C VAL A 177 -11.88 -19.48 1.03
N ALA A 178 -10.64 -19.72 1.52
CA ALA A 178 -10.37 -20.68 2.58
C ALA A 178 -10.79 -20.16 3.96
N ASP A 179 -10.77 -18.85 4.17
CA ASP A 179 -11.21 -18.24 5.41
C ASP A 179 -12.72 -17.96 5.35
N PRO A 180 -13.53 -18.54 6.26
CA PRO A 180 -14.98 -18.35 6.27
C PRO A 180 -15.42 -16.93 6.63
N THR A 181 -14.51 -16.07 7.11
CA THR A 181 -14.78 -14.67 7.43
C THR A 181 -14.52 -13.74 6.26
N HIS A 182 -13.98 -14.23 5.13
CA HIS A 182 -13.86 -13.48 3.90
C HIS A 182 -15.22 -13.33 3.22
N VAL A 183 -15.76 -12.14 3.24
CA VAL A 183 -17.06 -11.79 2.63
C VAL A 183 -16.92 -11.11 1.28
N ARG A 184 -15.69 -10.76 0.87
CA ARG A 184 -15.35 -10.11 -0.40
C ARG A 184 -14.20 -10.82 -1.10
N LEU A 185 -14.33 -10.92 -2.42
CA LEU A 185 -13.23 -11.32 -3.29
C LEU A 185 -12.63 -10.07 -3.94
N LEU A 186 -11.32 -9.89 -3.81
CA LEU A 186 -10.63 -8.72 -4.35
C LEU A 186 -9.77 -9.08 -5.55
N ASP A 187 -9.68 -8.12 -6.46
CA ASP A 187 -8.85 -8.15 -7.65
C ASP A 187 -8.23 -6.76 -7.84
N ILE A 188 -7.18 -6.70 -8.62
CA ILE A 188 -6.54 -5.42 -8.97
C ILE A 188 -7.53 -4.44 -9.64
N GLN A 189 -8.55 -4.95 -10.36
CA GLN A 189 -9.60 -4.13 -10.96
C GLN A 189 -10.57 -3.57 -9.91
N THR A 190 -10.74 -4.24 -8.75
CA THR A 190 -11.50 -3.69 -7.61
C THR A 190 -10.82 -2.43 -7.11
N ILE A 191 -9.49 -2.44 -6.97
CA ILE A 191 -8.71 -1.27 -6.56
C ILE A 191 -8.77 -0.15 -7.61
N LYS A 192 -8.71 -0.50 -8.90
CA LYS A 192 -8.94 0.47 -9.99
C LYS A 192 -10.32 1.13 -9.87
N GLY A 193 -11.34 0.36 -9.46
CA GLY A 193 -12.68 0.87 -9.21
C GLY A 193 -12.71 1.95 -8.13
N ILE A 194 -11.91 1.83 -7.07
CA ILE A 194 -11.75 2.86 -6.03
C ILE A 194 -11.26 4.19 -6.64
N CYS A 195 -10.38 4.14 -7.63
CA CYS A 195 -9.84 5.33 -8.29
C CYS A 195 -10.78 5.95 -9.34
N LEU A 196 -11.69 5.17 -9.95
CA LEU A 196 -12.51 5.58 -11.09
C LEU A 196 -14.00 5.70 -10.79
N GLN A 197 -14.56 4.70 -10.09
CA GLN A 197 -16.00 4.50 -10.02
C GLN A 197 -16.57 5.02 -8.69
N ARG A 198 -16.27 6.29 -8.38
CA ARG A 198 -16.76 6.95 -7.18
C ARG A 198 -17.77 8.03 -7.54
N PRO A 199 -18.78 8.30 -6.67
CA PRO A 199 -19.63 9.48 -6.81
C PRO A 199 -18.82 10.77 -6.99
N PRO A 200 -19.33 11.78 -7.66
CA PRO A 200 -18.58 13.01 -7.94
C PRO A 200 -18.08 13.75 -6.71
N ASP A 201 -18.79 13.62 -5.59
CA ASP A 201 -18.49 14.22 -4.29
C ASP A 201 -17.65 13.33 -3.36
N ALA A 202 -17.42 12.06 -3.76
CA ALA A 202 -16.61 11.15 -2.98
C ALA A 202 -15.12 11.52 -3.03
N PRO A 203 -14.37 11.16 -1.98
CA PRO A 203 -12.92 11.28 -1.95
C PRO A 203 -12.27 10.61 -3.16
N ARG A 204 -11.22 11.22 -3.70
CA ARG A 204 -10.54 10.73 -4.91
C ARG A 204 -9.14 10.24 -4.62
N TRP A 205 -8.85 9.09 -5.16
CA TRP A 205 -7.58 8.40 -4.99
C TRP A 205 -6.76 8.37 -6.29
N TYR A 206 -5.45 8.39 -6.12
CA TYR A 206 -4.48 8.22 -7.20
C TYR A 206 -3.58 7.02 -6.88
N PRO A 207 -3.42 6.05 -7.79
CA PRO A 207 -2.52 4.93 -7.57
C PRO A 207 -1.07 5.37 -7.77
N LEU A 208 -0.22 5.10 -6.78
CA LEU A 208 1.23 5.24 -6.89
C LEU A 208 1.83 3.94 -7.45
N HIS A 209 1.28 2.81 -7.01
CA HIS A 209 1.65 1.48 -7.44
C HIS A 209 0.48 0.52 -7.34
N ALA A 210 0.46 -0.51 -8.18
CA ALA A 210 -0.46 -1.62 -8.06
C ALA A 210 0.13 -2.88 -8.70
N GLY A 211 -0.11 -4.05 -8.09
CA GLY A 211 0.44 -5.32 -8.55
C GLY A 211 -0.35 -6.52 -8.04
N CYS A 212 -0.06 -7.68 -8.64
CA CYS A 212 -0.59 -8.97 -8.19
C CYS A 212 0.50 -10.03 -8.41
N ASP A 213 0.81 -10.80 -7.38
CA ASP A 213 1.78 -11.91 -7.45
C ASP A 213 1.15 -13.26 -7.76
N GLY A 214 -0.18 -13.30 -7.95
CA GLY A 214 -0.96 -14.51 -8.16
C GLY A 214 -1.49 -15.14 -6.86
N ALA A 215 -1.14 -14.58 -5.70
CA ALA A 215 -1.69 -14.95 -4.40
C ALA A 215 -2.38 -13.75 -3.74
N SER A 216 -1.79 -12.57 -3.86
CA SER A 216 -2.28 -11.33 -3.27
C SER A 216 -2.30 -10.21 -4.30
N VAL A 217 -3.23 -9.27 -4.10
CA VAL A 217 -3.26 -7.97 -4.76
C VAL A 217 -2.61 -6.95 -3.84
N PHE A 218 -1.86 -6.03 -4.44
CA PHE A 218 -1.17 -4.94 -3.78
C PHE A 218 -1.58 -3.62 -4.41
N ALA A 219 -1.74 -2.57 -3.62
CA ALA A 219 -1.88 -1.22 -4.12
C ALA A 219 -1.38 -0.19 -3.11
N ASP A 220 -0.69 0.81 -3.62
CA ASP A 220 -0.30 2.00 -2.90
C ASP A 220 -1.10 3.17 -3.46
N LEU A 221 -2.01 3.71 -2.66
CA LEU A 221 -2.92 4.78 -3.06
C LEU A 221 -2.60 6.07 -2.30
N THR A 222 -2.60 7.19 -2.99
CA THR A 222 -2.48 8.51 -2.37
C THR A 222 -3.69 9.39 -2.68
N LEU A 223 -3.85 10.44 -1.89
CA LEU A 223 -4.92 11.42 -2.09
C LEU A 223 -4.71 12.20 -3.39
N LEU A 224 -5.76 12.31 -4.19
CA LEU A 224 -5.74 13.25 -5.30
C LEU A 224 -5.99 14.66 -4.75
N PRO A 225 -5.11 15.63 -5.02
CA PRO A 225 -5.29 17.00 -4.52
C PRO A 225 -6.64 17.59 -4.91
N PRO A 226 -7.27 18.40 -4.06
CA PRO A 226 -8.51 19.10 -4.41
C PRO A 226 -8.38 19.88 -5.72
N GLY A 227 -9.35 19.72 -6.62
CA GLY A 227 -9.34 20.38 -7.93
C GLY A 227 -8.45 19.72 -8.99
N ALA A 228 -7.63 18.73 -8.63
CA ALA A 228 -6.87 17.97 -9.61
C ALA A 228 -7.82 17.16 -10.51
N PRO A 229 -7.53 17.03 -11.82
CA PRO A 229 -8.33 16.21 -12.70
C PRO A 229 -8.25 14.74 -12.27
N ALA A 230 -9.39 14.03 -12.29
CA ALA A 230 -9.39 12.61 -12.07
C ALA A 230 -8.49 11.88 -13.08
N PRO A 231 -7.76 10.83 -12.68
CA PRO A 231 -6.96 10.07 -13.61
C PRO A 231 -7.84 9.46 -14.70
N THR A 232 -7.39 9.53 -15.94
CA THR A 232 -8.13 8.93 -17.07
C THR A 232 -7.99 7.41 -17.03
N GLN A 233 -8.95 6.71 -17.66
CA GLN A 233 -8.87 5.25 -17.79
C GLN A 233 -7.57 4.79 -18.47
N ALA A 234 -7.12 5.53 -19.50
CA ALA A 234 -5.85 5.23 -20.18
C ALA A 234 -4.64 5.42 -19.26
N HIS A 235 -4.67 6.41 -18.37
CA HIS A 235 -3.61 6.61 -17.38
C HIS A 235 -3.59 5.47 -16.36
N LEU A 236 -4.74 5.10 -15.83
CA LEU A 236 -4.86 4.03 -14.85
C LEU A 236 -4.50 2.64 -15.43
N ALA A 237 -4.66 2.44 -16.74
CA ALA A 237 -4.25 1.19 -17.38
C ALA A 237 -2.74 0.88 -17.21
N ARG A 238 -1.91 1.89 -16.89
CA ARG A 238 -0.47 1.67 -16.61
C ARG A 238 -0.21 0.97 -15.28
N PHE A 239 -1.14 1.08 -14.33
CA PHE A 239 -1.02 0.48 -13.00
C PHE A 239 -1.81 -0.83 -12.89
N PHE A 240 -2.87 -0.98 -13.68
CA PHE A 240 -3.86 -2.04 -13.55
C PHE A 240 -4.00 -2.88 -14.84
N ALA A 241 -2.92 -3.04 -15.60
CA ALA A 241 -2.90 -3.81 -16.83
C ALA A 241 -2.81 -5.32 -16.58
#